data_2390d13b924acc5cc01087a65d8ab419
#
_entry.id   2390d13b924acc5cc01087a65d8ab419
#
_cell.length_a   1.000
_cell.length_b   1.000
_cell.length_c   1.000
_cell.angle_alpha   90.00
_cell.angle_beta   90.00
_cell.angle_gamma   90.00
#
_symmetry.space_group_name_H-M   'P 1'
#
loop_
_entity.id
_entity.type
_entity.pdbx_description
1 polymer ?
#
loop_
_entity_poly.entity_id
_entity_poly.type
_entity_poly.pdbx_seq_one_letter_code
_entity_poly.pdbx_strand_id
1 'polypeptide(L)'
;DQHLLRKSPCPVWIMVGETSANYRHILAAVDFDPWEECGEENTVEDALNRQIIGLAASLAASDFAQLHVVHAWEAISDSMVRVFGSDLSDEEAATHRDHEWREHQSRLDALDNWMREQFSSEAHGYLAPRFHLRKGSPRDIIPAVANELKTDLVVMGSVSRTGIPGLLIGNTAEVILNNLECSVLAVKPAGFVTPVTLD
;
A
#
# COMPACT_ATOMS: atom_id res chain seq x y z
N ASP A 1 10.76 16.98 8.03
CA ASP A 1 9.57 16.82 7.15
C ASP A 1 8.47 15.92 7.73
N GLN A 2 8.75 15.13 8.77
CA GLN A 2 7.74 14.32 9.46
C GLN A 2 6.59 15.19 10.03
N HIS A 3 6.84 16.44 10.38
CA HIS A 3 5.79 17.36 10.83
C HIS A 3 4.74 17.65 9.75
N LEU A 4 5.15 17.80 8.49
CA LEU A 4 4.22 17.98 7.36
C LEU A 4 3.39 16.72 7.15
N LEU A 5 4.02 15.57 7.16
CA LEU A 5 3.33 14.28 7.03
C LEU A 5 2.28 14.06 8.12
N ARG A 6 2.57 14.51 9.33
CA ARG A 6 1.65 14.39 10.47
C ARG A 6 0.47 15.35 10.42
N LYS A 7 0.66 16.55 9.91
CA LYS A 7 -0.28 17.67 10.10
C LYS A 7 -1.02 18.08 8.83
N SER A 8 -0.49 17.75 7.65
CA SER A 8 -1.15 18.13 6.40
C SER A 8 -2.48 17.38 6.22
N PRO A 9 -3.58 18.08 5.91
CA PRO A 9 -4.83 17.43 5.55
C PRO A 9 -4.83 16.87 4.12
N CYS A 10 -3.85 17.29 3.31
CA CYS A 10 -3.70 16.87 1.92
C CYS A 10 -2.60 15.81 1.78
N PRO A 11 -2.57 15.06 0.68
CA PRO A 11 -1.42 14.23 0.34
C PRO A 11 -0.12 15.03 0.37
N VAL A 12 0.96 14.43 0.84
CA VAL A 12 2.27 15.07 0.95
C VAL A 12 3.24 14.36 0.00
N TRP A 13 3.84 15.14 -0.89
CA TRP A 13 4.85 14.65 -1.82
C TRP A 13 6.24 14.98 -1.30
N ILE A 14 7.00 13.95 -0.94
CA ILE A 14 8.40 14.04 -0.55
C ILE A 14 9.24 13.68 -1.76
N MET A 15 10.03 14.61 -2.23
CA MET A 15 10.90 14.43 -3.40
C MET A 15 12.33 14.18 -2.93
N VAL A 16 12.99 13.16 -3.47
CA VAL A 16 14.36 12.78 -3.17
C VAL A 16 15.20 12.95 -4.44
N GLY A 17 16.35 13.60 -4.31
CA GLY A 17 17.28 13.85 -5.42
C GLY A 17 16.90 15.04 -6.31
N GLU A 18 17.60 15.15 -7.44
CA GLU A 18 17.22 16.12 -8.48
C GLU A 18 15.92 15.65 -9.14
N THR A 19 14.99 16.57 -9.35
CA THR A 19 13.71 16.27 -9.97
C THR A 19 13.95 15.70 -11.36
N SER A 20 13.84 14.38 -11.49
CA SER A 20 13.79 13.76 -12.80
C SER A 20 12.60 14.36 -13.56
N ALA A 21 12.79 14.68 -14.82
CA ALA A 21 11.70 15.24 -15.62
C ALA A 21 10.47 14.30 -15.64
N ASN A 22 10.70 12.98 -15.58
CA ASN A 22 9.63 11.96 -15.60
C ASN A 22 10.00 10.76 -14.74
N TYR A 23 9.02 10.17 -14.06
CA TYR A 23 9.14 8.88 -13.38
C TYR A 23 9.13 7.73 -14.42
N ARG A 24 9.81 6.64 -14.11
CA ARG A 24 9.85 5.43 -14.95
C ARG A 24 9.14 4.25 -14.29
N HIS A 25 9.28 4.12 -12.97
CA HIS A 25 8.68 3.06 -12.17
C HIS A 25 7.96 3.66 -10.97
N ILE A 26 6.64 3.50 -10.94
CA ILE A 26 5.78 3.96 -9.84
C ILE A 26 5.24 2.73 -9.12
N LEU A 27 5.39 2.70 -7.79
CA LEU A 27 4.95 1.62 -6.92
C LEU A 27 3.80 2.10 -6.03
N ALA A 28 2.61 1.56 -6.22
CA ALA A 28 1.47 1.75 -5.33
C ALA A 28 1.50 0.68 -4.23
N ALA A 29 1.64 1.08 -2.96
CA ALA A 29 1.59 0.17 -1.82
C ALA A 29 0.18 0.17 -1.22
N VAL A 30 -0.51 -0.95 -1.34
CA VAL A 30 -1.88 -1.16 -0.84
C VAL A 30 -1.87 -2.09 0.38
N ASP A 31 -2.87 -1.94 1.22
CA ASP A 31 -3.01 -2.72 2.43
C ASP A 31 -4.45 -3.24 2.58
N PHE A 32 -4.62 -4.45 3.09
CA PHE A 32 -5.92 -5.06 3.34
C PHE A 32 -5.99 -5.53 4.79
N ASP A 33 -7.10 -5.25 5.46
CA ASP A 33 -7.30 -5.75 6.82
C ASP A 33 -7.48 -7.28 6.77
N PRO A 34 -6.67 -8.04 7.54
CA PRO A 34 -6.79 -9.49 7.58
C PRO A 34 -8.10 -9.95 8.24
N TRP A 35 -8.80 -9.06 8.95
CA TRP A 35 -10.05 -9.37 9.67
C TRP A 35 -11.31 -8.94 8.92
N GLU A 36 -11.18 -8.20 7.81
CA GLU A 36 -12.31 -7.87 6.95
C GLU A 36 -12.64 -9.03 6.02
N GLU A 37 -13.90 -9.42 5.96
CA GLU A 37 -14.37 -10.43 5.01
C GLU A 37 -14.21 -9.91 3.58
N CYS A 38 -13.72 -10.77 2.69
CA CYS A 38 -13.58 -10.46 1.27
C CYS A 38 -14.98 -10.20 0.69
N GLY A 39 -15.27 -8.94 0.34
CA GLY A 39 -16.57 -8.55 -0.24
C GLY A 39 -17.33 -7.46 0.50
N GLU A 40 -16.87 -7.00 1.67
CA GLU A 40 -17.38 -5.75 2.25
C GLU A 40 -16.88 -4.55 1.43
N GLU A 41 -17.68 -4.13 0.47
CA GLU A 41 -17.42 -2.93 -0.33
C GLU A 41 -17.63 -1.69 0.54
N ASN A 42 -16.69 -0.74 0.48
CA ASN A 42 -16.71 0.59 1.09
C ASN A 42 -16.13 0.75 2.51
N THR A 43 -15.12 -0.01 2.87
CA THR A 43 -14.32 0.33 4.03
C THR A 43 -13.44 1.56 3.77
N VAL A 44 -12.99 2.22 4.83
CA VAL A 44 -12.06 3.36 4.72
C VAL A 44 -10.76 2.94 4.04
N GLU A 45 -10.33 1.69 4.25
CA GLU A 45 -9.13 1.12 3.65
C GLU A 45 -9.28 0.88 2.16
N ASP A 46 -10.43 0.34 1.75
CA ASP A 46 -10.74 0.13 0.34
C ASP A 46 -10.77 1.45 -0.42
N ALA A 47 -11.40 2.48 0.16
CA ALA A 47 -11.39 3.84 -0.39
C ALA A 47 -9.97 4.43 -0.47
N LEU A 48 -9.11 4.19 0.53
CA LEU A 48 -7.73 4.63 0.53
C LEU A 48 -6.91 3.88 -0.53
N ASN A 49 -7.06 2.57 -0.66
CA ASN A 49 -6.41 1.76 -1.69
C ASN A 49 -6.77 2.25 -3.10
N ARG A 50 -8.06 2.50 -3.35
CA ARG A 50 -8.54 3.07 -4.62
C ARG A 50 -7.96 4.45 -4.89
N GLN A 51 -7.85 5.29 -3.87
CA GLN A 51 -7.23 6.61 -3.99
C GLN A 51 -5.72 6.51 -4.30
N ILE A 52 -4.99 5.63 -3.63
CA ILE A 52 -3.56 5.35 -3.87
C ILE A 52 -3.36 4.93 -5.32
N ILE A 53 -4.14 3.95 -5.78
CA ILE A 53 -4.04 3.44 -7.16
C ILE A 53 -4.43 4.52 -8.18
N GLY A 54 -5.50 5.26 -7.94
CA GLY A 54 -5.93 6.33 -8.83
C GLY A 54 -4.85 7.40 -9.04
N LEU A 55 -4.18 7.82 -7.96
CA LEU A 55 -3.07 8.76 -8.02
C LEU A 55 -1.86 8.15 -8.74
N ALA A 56 -1.47 6.92 -8.38
CA ALA A 56 -0.35 6.23 -9.01
C ALA A 56 -0.58 6.00 -10.51
N ALA A 57 -1.78 5.58 -10.91
CA ALA A 57 -2.17 5.38 -12.31
C ALA A 57 -2.16 6.69 -13.09
N SER A 58 -2.68 7.78 -12.51
CA SER A 58 -2.67 9.11 -13.14
C SER A 58 -1.25 9.60 -13.40
N LEU A 59 -0.35 9.43 -12.43
CA LEU A 59 1.05 9.81 -12.57
C LEU A 59 1.78 8.89 -13.57
N ALA A 60 1.51 7.57 -13.52
CA ALA A 60 2.09 6.62 -14.46
C ALA A 60 1.67 6.91 -15.91
N ALA A 61 0.41 7.28 -16.12
CA ALA A 61 -0.08 7.66 -17.44
C ALA A 61 0.55 8.98 -17.94
N SER A 62 0.73 9.96 -17.05
CA SER A 62 1.34 11.25 -17.39
C SER A 62 2.81 11.11 -17.79
N ASP A 63 3.55 10.29 -17.08
CA ASP A 63 5.00 10.15 -17.24
C ASP A 63 5.42 8.99 -18.14
N PHE A 64 4.46 8.23 -18.66
CA PHE A 64 4.71 6.98 -19.41
C PHE A 64 5.46 5.95 -18.55
N ALA A 65 5.18 5.93 -17.24
CA ALA A 65 5.83 5.06 -16.28
C ALA A 65 5.19 3.68 -16.22
N GLN A 66 5.98 2.67 -15.84
CA GLN A 66 5.47 1.35 -15.48
C GLN A 66 4.81 1.43 -14.09
N LEU A 67 3.54 1.03 -14.02
CA LEU A 67 2.81 0.92 -12.77
C LEU A 67 3.02 -0.44 -12.13
N HIS A 68 3.40 -0.43 -10.85
CA HIS A 68 3.48 -1.60 -9.99
C HIS A 68 2.53 -1.42 -8.80
N VAL A 69 1.90 -2.49 -8.37
CA VAL A 69 1.06 -2.53 -7.16
C VAL A 69 1.62 -3.60 -6.24
N VAL A 70 1.94 -3.26 -5.01
CA VAL A 70 2.45 -4.21 -4.01
C VAL A 70 1.50 -4.31 -2.83
N HIS A 71 1.23 -5.56 -2.41
CA HIS A 71 0.65 -5.89 -1.13
C HIS A 71 1.60 -6.82 -0.39
N ALA A 72 1.99 -6.40 0.82
CA ALA A 72 2.78 -7.20 1.76
C ALA A 72 1.86 -7.80 2.82
N TRP A 73 1.96 -9.12 3.06
CA TRP A 73 1.11 -9.82 4.00
C TRP A 73 1.92 -10.70 4.96
N GLU A 74 1.49 -10.77 6.20
CA GLU A 74 2.08 -11.63 7.22
C GLU A 74 1.10 -12.77 7.54
N ALA A 75 1.58 -14.01 7.51
CA ALA A 75 0.73 -15.14 7.87
C ALA A 75 0.42 -15.08 9.38
N ILE A 76 -0.87 -15.02 9.71
CA ILE A 76 -1.35 -15.02 11.10
C ILE A 76 -0.95 -16.35 11.78
N SER A 77 -1.02 -17.45 11.04
CA SER A 77 -0.58 -18.77 11.47
C SER A 77 0.88 -18.78 11.95
N ASP A 78 1.80 -18.12 11.24
CA ASP A 78 3.20 -18.03 11.64
C ASP A 78 3.37 -17.22 12.95
N SER A 79 2.53 -16.22 13.16
CA SER A 79 2.54 -15.38 14.37
C SER A 79 1.98 -16.14 15.57
N MET A 80 0.91 -16.91 15.38
CA MET A 80 0.31 -17.75 16.43
C MET A 80 1.26 -18.88 16.88
N VAL A 81 1.94 -19.53 15.95
CA VAL A 81 2.95 -20.55 16.27
C VAL A 81 4.09 -19.97 17.12
N ARG A 82 4.53 -18.75 16.81
CA ARG A 82 5.59 -18.07 17.58
C ARG A 82 5.17 -17.69 18.99
N VAL A 83 3.92 -17.27 19.19
CA VAL A 83 3.44 -16.71 20.47
C VAL A 83 2.88 -17.79 21.39
N PHE A 84 2.17 -18.77 20.85
CA PHE A 84 1.41 -19.75 21.65
C PHE A 84 1.97 -21.17 21.59
N GLY A 85 2.99 -21.44 20.74
CA GLY A 85 3.56 -22.78 20.60
C GLY A 85 2.47 -23.77 20.17
N SER A 86 1.89 -23.60 18.98
CA SER A 86 0.81 -24.47 18.54
C SER A 86 1.32 -25.88 18.22
N ASP A 87 0.56 -26.89 18.62
CA ASP A 87 0.75 -28.30 18.24
C ASP A 87 0.33 -28.58 16.76
N LEU A 88 0.27 -27.53 15.92
CA LEU A 88 -0.05 -27.68 14.50
C LEU A 88 1.08 -28.45 13.80
N SER A 89 0.72 -29.47 13.06
CA SER A 89 1.65 -30.15 12.17
C SER A 89 2.12 -29.22 11.06
N ASP A 90 3.29 -29.50 10.48
CA ASP A 90 3.83 -28.73 9.35
C ASP A 90 2.85 -28.71 8.16
N GLU A 91 2.06 -29.76 7.96
CA GLU A 91 1.05 -29.89 6.90
C GLU A 91 -0.16 -28.97 7.15
N GLU A 92 -0.66 -28.90 8.39
CA GLU A 92 -1.74 -27.99 8.77
C GLU A 92 -1.30 -26.54 8.66
N ALA A 93 -0.09 -26.22 9.13
CA ALA A 93 0.48 -24.88 8.99
C ALA A 93 0.66 -24.46 7.52
N ALA A 94 1.07 -25.40 6.64
CA ALA A 94 1.16 -25.16 5.22
C ALA A 94 -0.22 -24.89 4.59
N THR A 95 -1.23 -25.67 4.97
CA THR A 95 -2.61 -25.52 4.48
C THR A 95 -3.19 -24.17 4.88
N HIS A 96 -2.96 -23.71 6.11
CA HIS A 96 -3.38 -22.38 6.57
C HIS A 96 -2.70 -21.26 5.79
N ARG A 97 -1.39 -21.35 5.57
CA ARG A 97 -0.65 -20.37 4.77
C ARG A 97 -1.14 -20.27 3.32
N ASP A 98 -1.46 -21.42 2.73
CA ASP A 98 -2.02 -21.46 1.37
C ASP A 98 -3.41 -20.84 1.29
N HIS A 99 -4.21 -21.00 2.34
CA HIS A 99 -5.52 -20.34 2.42
C HIS A 99 -5.37 -18.83 2.54
N GLU A 100 -4.58 -18.35 3.49
CA GLU A 100 -4.30 -16.93 3.69
C GLU A 100 -3.72 -16.28 2.41
N TRP A 101 -2.80 -16.97 1.72
CA TRP A 101 -2.27 -16.48 0.44
C TRP A 101 -3.35 -16.29 -0.61
N ARG A 102 -4.30 -17.26 -0.74
CA ARG A 102 -5.41 -17.15 -1.71
C ARG A 102 -6.34 -16.01 -1.38
N GLU A 103 -6.60 -15.74 -0.12
CA GLU A 103 -7.42 -14.60 0.30
C GLU A 103 -6.78 -13.27 -0.10
N HIS A 104 -5.49 -13.08 0.20
CA HIS A 104 -4.76 -11.88 -0.21
C HIS A 104 -4.66 -11.74 -1.73
N GLN A 105 -4.47 -12.85 -2.45
CA GLN A 105 -4.48 -12.85 -3.92
C GLN A 105 -5.85 -12.43 -4.47
N SER A 106 -6.94 -12.96 -3.91
CA SER A 106 -8.30 -12.61 -4.31
C SER A 106 -8.60 -11.12 -4.15
N ARG A 107 -8.09 -10.50 -3.11
CA ARG A 107 -8.23 -9.04 -2.87
C ARG A 107 -7.45 -8.22 -3.91
N LEU A 108 -6.25 -8.64 -4.28
CA LEU A 108 -5.51 -8.02 -5.36
C LEU A 108 -6.21 -8.17 -6.72
N ASP A 109 -6.77 -9.35 -6.98
CA ASP A 109 -7.54 -9.60 -8.21
C ASP A 109 -8.81 -8.75 -8.27
N ALA A 110 -9.49 -8.56 -7.13
CA ALA A 110 -10.64 -7.64 -7.02
C ALA A 110 -10.24 -6.20 -7.33
N LEU A 111 -9.05 -5.78 -6.88
CA LEU A 111 -8.52 -4.45 -7.14
C LEU A 111 -8.15 -4.26 -8.63
N ASP A 112 -7.58 -5.27 -9.29
CA ASP A 112 -7.33 -5.25 -10.75
C ASP A 112 -8.65 -5.17 -11.53
N ASN A 113 -9.68 -5.94 -11.13
CA ASN A 113 -10.99 -5.87 -11.74
C ASN A 113 -11.61 -4.48 -11.57
N TRP A 114 -11.54 -3.90 -10.37
CA TRP A 114 -12.00 -2.52 -10.15
C TRP A 114 -11.24 -1.53 -11.06
N MET A 115 -9.92 -1.66 -11.23
CA MET A 115 -9.17 -0.82 -12.16
C MET A 115 -9.66 -0.96 -13.60
N ARG A 116 -10.00 -2.17 -14.05
CA ARG A 116 -10.57 -2.43 -15.39
C ARG A 116 -11.93 -1.79 -15.60
N GLU A 117 -12.72 -1.68 -14.53
CA GLU A 117 -14.02 -1.03 -14.58
C GLU A 117 -13.93 0.51 -14.57
N GLN A 118 -12.96 1.05 -13.83
CA GLN A 118 -12.78 2.51 -13.71
C GLN A 118 -12.02 3.14 -14.87
N PHE A 119 -11.07 2.42 -15.46
CA PHE A 119 -10.29 2.90 -16.58
C PHE A 119 -10.84 2.31 -17.89
N SER A 120 -10.73 3.05 -19.00
CA SER A 120 -11.05 2.45 -20.31
C SER A 120 -10.12 1.25 -20.58
N SER A 121 -10.56 0.31 -21.40
CA SER A 121 -9.73 -0.85 -21.78
C SER A 121 -8.38 -0.42 -22.38
N GLU A 122 -8.37 0.69 -23.10
CA GLU A 122 -7.16 1.27 -23.69
C GLU A 122 -6.23 1.82 -22.62
N ALA A 123 -6.78 2.57 -21.64
CA ALA A 123 -5.98 3.11 -20.53
C ALA A 123 -5.42 2.01 -19.62
N HIS A 124 -6.24 1.01 -19.29
CA HIS A 124 -5.78 -0.15 -18.50
C HIS A 124 -4.71 -0.95 -19.27
N GLY A 125 -4.92 -1.21 -20.57
CA GLY A 125 -3.93 -1.89 -21.41
C GLY A 125 -2.63 -1.10 -21.55
N TYR A 126 -2.72 0.24 -21.57
CA TYR A 126 -1.55 1.12 -21.60
C TYR A 126 -0.78 1.10 -20.28
N LEU A 127 -1.46 1.19 -19.15
CA LEU A 127 -0.85 1.14 -17.81
C LEU A 127 -0.24 -0.24 -17.51
N ALA A 128 -0.86 -1.31 -18.02
CA ALA A 128 -0.47 -2.71 -17.82
C ALA A 128 0.08 -2.97 -16.39
N PRO A 129 -0.72 -2.72 -15.33
CA PRO A 129 -0.23 -2.74 -13.97
C PRO A 129 0.31 -4.13 -13.60
N ARG A 130 1.43 -4.15 -12.86
CA ARG A 130 2.05 -5.39 -12.38
C ARG A 130 1.80 -5.53 -10.89
N PHE A 131 1.11 -6.59 -10.51
CA PHE A 131 0.78 -6.87 -9.12
C PHE A 131 1.83 -7.76 -8.46
N HIS A 132 2.20 -7.41 -7.23
CA HIS A 132 3.19 -8.09 -6.41
C HIS A 132 2.60 -8.45 -5.06
N LEU A 133 2.25 -9.72 -4.86
CA LEU A 133 1.91 -10.28 -3.56
C LEU A 133 3.19 -10.80 -2.91
N ARG A 134 3.57 -10.23 -1.78
CA ARG A 134 4.81 -10.59 -1.09
C ARG A 134 4.54 -10.95 0.37
N LYS A 135 5.05 -12.08 0.82
CA LYS A 135 4.98 -12.50 2.22
C LYS A 135 6.09 -11.82 3.03
N GLY A 136 5.71 -11.19 4.13
CA GLY A 136 6.60 -10.54 5.08
C GLY A 136 6.06 -9.21 5.58
N SER A 137 6.75 -8.63 6.56
CA SER A 137 6.36 -7.35 7.12
C SER A 137 6.37 -6.22 6.07
N PRO A 138 5.31 -5.41 5.96
CA PRO A 138 5.30 -4.26 5.05
C PRO A 138 6.49 -3.33 5.23
N ARG A 139 7.04 -3.23 6.46
CA ARG A 139 8.20 -2.40 6.79
C ARG A 139 9.46 -2.81 6.05
N ASP A 140 9.61 -4.11 5.77
CA ASP A 140 10.76 -4.68 5.10
C ASP A 140 10.49 -4.91 3.61
N ILE A 141 9.29 -5.39 3.29
CA ILE A 141 8.89 -5.77 1.93
C ILE A 141 8.77 -4.56 1.01
N ILE A 142 8.11 -3.48 1.44
CA ILE A 142 7.88 -2.32 0.56
C ILE A 142 9.19 -1.66 0.13
N PRO A 143 10.15 -1.37 1.04
CA PRO A 143 11.46 -0.85 0.63
C PRO A 143 12.25 -1.83 -0.23
N ALA A 144 12.20 -3.14 0.07
CA ALA A 144 12.88 -4.16 -0.71
C ALA A 144 12.37 -4.24 -2.14
N VAL A 145 11.03 -4.23 -2.33
CA VAL A 145 10.39 -4.23 -3.66
C VAL A 145 10.68 -2.92 -4.40
N ALA A 146 10.65 -1.78 -3.71
CA ALA A 146 11.00 -0.50 -4.31
C ALA A 146 12.44 -0.49 -4.86
N ASN A 147 13.37 -1.08 -4.12
CA ASN A 147 14.77 -1.23 -4.56
C ASN A 147 14.91 -2.25 -5.70
N GLU A 148 14.26 -3.42 -5.60
CA GLU A 148 14.24 -4.48 -6.64
C GLU A 148 13.80 -3.90 -8.00
N LEU A 149 12.72 -3.10 -7.98
CA LEU A 149 12.11 -2.51 -9.17
C LEU A 149 12.77 -1.20 -9.61
N LYS A 150 13.73 -0.66 -8.83
CA LYS A 150 14.33 0.67 -9.02
C LYS A 150 13.25 1.75 -9.12
N THR A 151 12.33 1.71 -8.17
CA THR A 151 11.18 2.60 -8.12
C THR A 151 11.61 4.05 -7.93
N ASP A 152 11.05 4.95 -8.73
CA ASP A 152 11.30 6.38 -8.64
C ASP A 152 10.32 7.08 -7.68
N LEU A 153 9.10 6.54 -7.58
CA LEU A 153 8.04 7.06 -6.73
C LEU A 153 7.25 5.93 -6.06
N VAL A 154 7.14 5.98 -4.75
CA VAL A 154 6.20 5.15 -3.97
C VAL A 154 4.96 5.97 -3.62
N VAL A 155 3.77 5.46 -3.92
CA VAL A 155 2.47 6.03 -3.49
C VAL A 155 1.90 5.12 -2.42
N MET A 156 1.69 5.64 -1.21
CA MET A 156 1.27 4.83 -0.06
C MET A 156 0.41 5.59 0.94
N GLY A 157 -0.38 4.88 1.73
CA GLY A 157 -1.09 5.45 2.87
C GLY A 157 -0.14 5.85 3.99
N SER A 158 -0.42 6.95 4.66
CA SER A 158 0.41 7.46 5.76
C SER A 158 -0.23 7.37 7.15
N VAL A 159 -1.49 6.93 7.24
CA VAL A 159 -2.26 6.92 8.50
C VAL A 159 -2.40 5.50 9.03
N SER A 160 -2.39 5.34 10.35
CA SER A 160 -2.64 4.06 11.00
C SER A 160 -4.12 3.67 10.92
N ARG A 161 -4.40 2.36 10.75
CA ARG A 161 -5.75 1.76 10.78
C ARG A 161 -6.51 2.05 12.08
N THR A 162 -5.83 2.17 13.19
CA THR A 162 -6.44 2.25 14.52
C THR A 162 -7.13 3.57 14.85
N GLY A 163 -7.27 4.51 13.88
CA GLY A 163 -8.16 5.67 13.98
C GLY A 163 -8.09 6.48 15.27
N ILE A 164 -6.99 6.41 16.03
CA ILE A 164 -6.84 7.20 17.25
C ILE A 164 -6.76 8.68 16.84
N PRO A 165 -7.76 9.50 17.23
CA PRO A 165 -7.73 10.92 16.92
C PRO A 165 -6.43 11.55 17.42
N GLY A 166 -5.66 12.14 16.49
CA GLY A 166 -4.37 12.76 16.81
C GLY A 166 -3.13 11.90 16.60
N LEU A 167 -3.25 10.60 16.29
CA LEU A 167 -2.12 9.79 15.84
C LEU A 167 -1.95 9.96 14.33
N LEU A 168 -0.90 10.63 13.94
CA LEU A 168 -0.80 11.38 12.68
C LEU A 168 -0.05 10.66 11.57
N ILE A 169 0.76 9.68 11.91
CA ILE A 169 1.45 8.76 11.01
C ILE A 169 1.42 7.37 11.64
N GLY A 170 1.12 6.34 10.85
CA GLY A 170 1.24 4.96 11.29
C GLY A 170 2.71 4.57 11.51
N ASN A 171 3.01 3.84 12.57
CA ASN A 171 4.36 3.36 12.85
C ASN A 171 4.96 2.61 11.66
N THR A 172 4.16 1.86 10.93
CA THR A 172 4.58 1.15 9.72
C THR A 172 4.98 2.12 8.62
N ALA A 173 4.14 3.13 8.34
CA ALA A 173 4.42 4.15 7.34
C ALA A 173 5.68 4.95 7.67
N GLU A 174 5.91 5.29 8.94
CA GLU A 174 7.12 6.00 9.37
C GLU A 174 8.39 5.19 9.13
N VAL A 175 8.37 3.89 9.45
CA VAL A 175 9.51 2.99 9.20
C VAL A 175 9.77 2.85 7.70
N ILE A 176 8.74 2.66 6.88
CA ILE A 176 8.87 2.56 5.42
C ILE A 176 9.49 3.84 4.86
N LEU A 177 8.95 5.02 5.23
CA LEU A 177 9.44 6.32 4.77
C LEU A 177 10.91 6.57 5.09
N ASN A 178 11.39 6.08 6.25
CA ASN A 178 12.79 6.23 6.64
C ASN A 178 13.73 5.26 5.89
N ASN A 179 13.21 4.20 5.28
CA ASN A 179 13.98 3.19 4.56
C ASN A 179 13.86 3.29 3.02
N LEU A 180 13.05 4.22 2.51
CA LEU A 180 12.94 4.47 1.08
C LEU A 180 14.00 5.48 0.61
N GLU A 181 14.64 5.17 -0.51
CA GLU A 181 15.65 6.03 -1.17
C GLU A 181 15.08 6.79 -2.37
N CYS A 182 13.78 6.65 -2.65
CA CYS A 182 13.07 7.30 -3.74
C CYS A 182 12.02 8.30 -3.25
N SER A 183 11.42 9.03 -4.17
CA SER A 183 10.33 9.96 -3.86
C SER A 183 9.10 9.22 -3.31
N VAL A 184 8.33 9.88 -2.45
CA VAL A 184 7.12 9.29 -1.85
C VAL A 184 5.96 10.27 -1.92
N LEU A 185 4.80 9.77 -2.38
CA LEU A 185 3.51 10.43 -2.25
C LEU A 185 2.72 9.74 -1.11
N ALA A 186 2.68 10.41 0.04
CA ALA A 186 1.97 9.95 1.21
C ALA A 186 0.51 10.41 1.18
N VAL A 187 -0.41 9.46 1.07
CA VAL A 187 -1.85 9.69 0.89
C VAL A 187 -2.57 9.53 2.24
N LYS A 188 -3.61 10.30 2.44
CA LYS A 188 -4.48 10.22 3.61
C LYS A 188 -5.89 9.84 3.21
N PRO A 189 -6.61 9.09 4.05
CA PRO A 189 -7.99 8.72 3.75
C PRO A 189 -8.87 9.95 3.64
N ALA A 190 -9.93 9.84 2.85
CA ALA A 190 -10.95 10.87 2.74
C ALA A 190 -11.55 11.16 4.14
N GLY A 191 -11.76 12.44 4.43
CA GLY A 191 -12.27 12.86 5.75
C GLY A 191 -11.22 12.94 6.86
N PHE A 192 -9.94 12.79 6.55
CA PHE A 192 -8.89 13.02 7.53
C PHE A 192 -8.93 14.46 8.07
N VAL A 193 -9.07 14.59 9.38
CA VAL A 193 -9.08 15.90 10.06
C VAL A 193 -7.71 16.17 10.64
N THR A 194 -7.12 17.30 10.22
CA THR A 194 -5.84 17.74 10.79
C THR A 194 -6.03 18.17 12.26
N PRO A 195 -5.09 17.81 13.16
CA PRO A 195 -5.13 18.33 14.54
C PRO A 195 -4.63 19.77 14.64
N VAL A 196 -4.26 20.38 13.53
CA VAL A 196 -3.83 21.80 13.52
C VAL A 196 -5.07 22.67 13.49
N THR A 197 -5.28 23.43 14.57
CA THR A 197 -6.22 24.54 14.62
C THR A 197 -5.52 25.78 14.12
N LEU A 198 -6.17 26.52 13.23
CA LEU A 198 -5.76 27.88 12.88
C LEU A 198 -6.28 28.80 13.99
N ASP A 199 -5.38 29.29 14.84
CA ASP A 199 -5.67 30.38 15.79
C ASP A 199 -5.72 31.72 15.06
#